data_1582fdd2780ef56d8fd5c00c439f2230
#
_entry.id   1582fdd2780ef56d8fd5c00c439f2230
#
_cell.length_a   1.000
_cell.length_b   1.000
_cell.length_c   1.000
_cell.angle_alpha   90.00
_cell.angle_beta   90.00
_cell.angle_gamma   90.00
#
_symmetry.space_group_name_H-M   'P 1'
#
loop_
_entity.id
_entity.type
_entity.pdbx_description
1 polymer ?
#
loop_
_entity_poly.entity_id
_entity_poly.type
_entity_poly.pdbx_seq_one_letter_code
_entity_poly.pdbx_strand_id
1 'polypeptide(L)'
;LKDFAIKPTPTTIKNPQANAILERVHQVLGDMLRTKNLQNYDFDDIDPWGELLASVAWAIRSTHHTTLQASPAQLVFSRDMMLNIKFIADWEAIRLRKQKQVDKDTEKENSLRVDHDYAVGDKVLITDKDIDRKLNCPTKGPYEVIQIYTNGTVRVKKGVVTERINIRRCTPYTD
;
A
#
# COMPACT_ATOMS: atom_id res chain seq x y z
N LEU A 1 -12.42 19.55 6.78
CA LEU A 1 -11.04 19.49 6.27
C LEU A 1 -10.55 20.87 5.81
N LYS A 2 -11.39 21.69 5.18
CA LYS A 2 -11.01 23.05 4.74
C LYS A 2 -10.65 23.94 5.93
N ASP A 3 -11.34 23.80 7.05
CA ASP A 3 -11.12 24.57 8.28
C ASP A 3 -9.76 24.30 8.94
N PHE A 4 -9.16 23.16 8.62
CA PHE A 4 -7.82 22.74 9.09
C PHE A 4 -6.71 22.90 8.05
N ALA A 5 -6.98 23.59 6.94
CA ALA A 5 -6.05 23.76 5.81
C ALA A 5 -5.50 22.42 5.24
N ILE A 6 -6.25 21.33 5.38
CA ILE A 6 -5.86 20.00 4.89
C ILE A 6 -6.30 19.86 3.43
N LYS A 7 -5.32 19.70 2.54
CA LYS A 7 -5.57 19.44 1.11
C LYS A 7 -5.78 17.93 0.88
N PRO A 8 -6.98 17.48 0.47
CA PRO A 8 -7.18 16.08 0.11
C PRO A 8 -6.43 15.75 -1.19
N THR A 9 -5.69 14.66 -1.18
CA THR A 9 -5.00 14.14 -2.36
C THR A 9 -5.46 12.69 -2.59
N PRO A 10 -6.56 12.49 -3.35
CA PRO A 10 -7.09 11.15 -3.57
C PRO A 10 -6.13 10.33 -4.44
N THR A 11 -6.01 9.06 -4.11
CA THR A 11 -5.29 8.07 -4.91
C THR A 11 -6.16 7.56 -6.06
N THR A 12 -5.54 6.99 -7.09
CA THR A 12 -6.28 6.38 -8.21
C THR A 12 -7.00 5.11 -7.75
N ILE A 13 -8.20 4.91 -8.28
CA ILE A 13 -9.02 3.73 -7.99
C ILE A 13 -8.27 2.44 -8.37
N LYS A 14 -8.39 1.40 -7.55
CA LYS A 14 -7.73 0.09 -7.72
C LYS A 14 -6.21 0.17 -7.84
N ASN A 15 -5.60 1.17 -7.19
CA ASN A 15 -4.14 1.29 -7.05
C ASN A 15 -3.71 1.21 -5.57
N PRO A 16 -3.69 0.03 -4.96
CA PRO A 16 -3.33 -0.13 -3.54
C PRO A 16 -1.92 0.35 -3.24
N GLN A 17 -1.00 0.27 -4.19
CA GLN A 17 0.39 0.72 -3.99
C GLN A 17 0.50 2.23 -3.69
N ALA A 18 -0.45 3.03 -4.16
CA ALA A 18 -0.48 4.46 -3.84
C ALA A 18 -0.72 4.74 -2.34
N ASN A 19 -1.25 3.77 -1.61
CA ASN A 19 -1.52 3.85 -0.17
C ASN A 19 -0.89 2.69 0.62
N ALA A 20 0.17 2.09 0.07
CA ALA A 20 0.79 0.88 0.61
C ALA A 20 1.25 0.99 2.07
N ILE A 21 1.65 2.20 2.50
CA ILE A 21 2.06 2.44 3.90
C ILE A 21 0.90 2.19 4.85
N LEU A 22 -0.27 2.76 4.55
CA LEU A 22 -1.47 2.58 5.38
C LEU A 22 -1.99 1.15 5.31
N GLU A 23 -2.02 0.54 4.13
CA GLU A 23 -2.44 -0.85 3.96
C GLU A 23 -1.54 -1.81 4.73
N ARG A 24 -0.23 -1.55 4.79
CA ARG A 24 0.70 -2.34 5.60
C ARG A 24 0.40 -2.22 7.10
N VAL A 25 0.07 -1.03 7.58
CA VAL A 25 -0.35 -0.83 8.98
C VAL A 25 -1.63 -1.59 9.28
N HIS A 26 -2.63 -1.52 8.40
CA HIS A 26 -3.88 -2.29 8.53
C HIS A 26 -3.65 -3.80 8.53
N GLN A 27 -2.72 -4.29 7.70
CA GLN A 27 -2.35 -5.71 7.70
C GLN A 27 -1.75 -6.13 9.04
N VAL A 28 -0.79 -5.37 9.57
CA VAL A 28 -0.17 -5.64 10.88
C VAL A 28 -1.23 -5.62 11.98
N LEU A 29 -2.12 -4.64 11.97
CA LEU A 29 -3.24 -4.54 12.90
C LEU A 29 -4.13 -5.80 12.83
N GLY A 30 -4.53 -6.19 11.62
CA GLY A 30 -5.35 -7.39 11.40
C GLY A 30 -4.67 -8.68 11.84
N ASP A 31 -3.35 -8.80 11.63
CA ASP A 31 -2.57 -9.96 12.10
C ASP A 31 -2.52 -10.02 13.63
N MET A 32 -2.28 -8.89 14.29
CA MET A 32 -2.28 -8.81 15.76
C MET A 32 -3.65 -9.12 16.35
N LEU A 33 -4.74 -8.65 15.74
CA LEU A 33 -6.09 -8.96 16.19
C LEU A 33 -6.41 -10.45 16.03
N ARG A 34 -6.01 -11.07 14.92
CA ARG A 34 -6.20 -12.51 14.69
C ARG A 34 -5.46 -13.38 15.70
N THR A 35 -4.25 -12.96 16.11
CA THR A 35 -3.46 -13.72 17.09
C THR A 35 -3.99 -13.63 18.52
N LYS A 36 -4.84 -12.65 18.83
CA LYS A 36 -5.39 -12.43 20.18
C LYS A 36 -6.52 -13.39 20.55
N ASN A 37 -6.91 -14.34 19.69
CA ASN A 37 -8.00 -15.27 19.97
C ASN A 37 -9.26 -14.59 20.53
N LEU A 38 -9.84 -13.71 19.72
CA LEU A 38 -10.96 -12.84 20.10
C LEU A 38 -12.19 -13.59 20.64
N GLN A 39 -12.33 -14.89 20.35
CA GLN A 39 -13.44 -15.71 20.86
C GLN A 39 -13.39 -15.88 22.38
N ASN A 40 -12.20 -15.86 22.97
CA ASN A 40 -12.00 -16.04 24.40
C ASN A 40 -11.56 -14.73 25.10
N TYR A 41 -11.66 -13.60 24.39
CA TYR A 41 -11.31 -12.30 24.97
C TYR A 41 -12.52 -11.76 25.75
N ASP A 42 -12.29 -11.42 27.00
CA ASP A 42 -13.31 -10.79 27.86
C ASP A 42 -13.37 -9.31 27.50
N PHE A 43 -14.44 -8.94 26.76
CA PHE A 43 -14.64 -7.56 26.35
C PHE A 43 -15.38 -6.79 27.44
N ASP A 44 -14.92 -5.58 27.71
CA ASP A 44 -15.66 -4.65 28.55
C ASP A 44 -16.99 -4.23 27.85
N ASP A 45 -18.10 -4.29 28.60
CA ASP A 45 -19.41 -3.93 28.09
C ASP A 45 -19.52 -2.45 27.67
N ILE A 46 -18.68 -1.57 28.26
CA ILE A 46 -18.71 -0.13 28.02
C ILE A 46 -17.79 0.25 26.85
N ASP A 47 -16.57 -0.32 26.80
CA ASP A 47 -15.59 -0.05 25.74
C ASP A 47 -14.92 -1.36 25.28
N PRO A 48 -15.61 -2.18 24.49
CA PRO A 48 -15.14 -3.50 24.12
C PRO A 48 -13.84 -3.52 23.33
N TRP A 49 -13.47 -2.42 22.72
CA TRP A 49 -12.29 -2.34 21.84
C TRP A 49 -11.14 -1.49 22.41
N GLY A 50 -11.40 -0.60 23.38
CA GLY A 50 -10.43 0.40 23.82
C GLY A 50 -9.15 -0.22 24.35
N GLU A 51 -9.26 -1.16 25.25
CA GLU A 51 -8.12 -1.84 25.85
C GLU A 51 -7.32 -2.69 24.85
N LEU A 52 -8.04 -3.40 23.97
CA LEU A 52 -7.44 -4.19 22.91
C LEU A 52 -6.69 -3.30 21.89
N LEU A 53 -7.30 -2.22 21.44
CA LEU A 53 -6.67 -1.29 20.51
C LEU A 53 -5.51 -0.54 21.16
N ALA A 54 -5.59 -0.19 22.44
CA ALA A 54 -4.49 0.41 23.17
C ALA A 54 -3.27 -0.54 23.25
N SER A 55 -3.52 -1.82 23.51
CA SER A 55 -2.49 -2.86 23.55
C SER A 55 -1.83 -3.05 22.18
N VAL A 56 -2.61 -3.09 21.10
CA VAL A 56 -2.10 -3.19 19.74
C VAL A 56 -1.31 -1.93 19.35
N ALA A 57 -1.80 -0.74 19.69
CA ALA A 57 -1.10 0.51 19.44
C ALA A 57 0.24 0.58 20.20
N TRP A 58 0.26 0.11 21.45
CA TRP A 58 1.49 -0.04 22.22
C TRP A 58 2.48 -0.98 21.54
N ALA A 59 2.03 -2.17 21.11
CA ALA A 59 2.87 -3.15 20.43
C ALA A 59 3.48 -2.59 19.14
N ILE A 60 2.70 -1.90 18.30
CA ILE A 60 3.21 -1.26 17.08
C ILE A 60 4.27 -0.21 17.38
N ARG A 61 4.08 0.60 18.43
CA ARG A 61 5.02 1.67 18.79
C ARG A 61 6.30 1.15 19.40
N SER A 62 6.24 0.05 20.16
CA SER A 62 7.39 -0.54 20.86
C SER A 62 8.15 -1.59 20.05
N THR A 63 7.56 -2.16 19.00
CA THR A 63 8.20 -3.18 18.17
C THR A 63 9.35 -2.61 17.36
N HIS A 64 10.50 -3.29 17.42
CA HIS A 64 11.68 -2.94 16.64
C HIS A 64 11.44 -3.16 15.14
N HIS A 65 11.70 -2.12 14.35
CA HIS A 65 11.56 -2.17 12.90
C HIS A 65 12.92 -2.37 12.23
N THR A 66 13.09 -3.42 11.45
CA THR A 66 14.38 -3.81 10.86
C THR A 66 15.03 -2.74 9.99
N THR A 67 14.26 -2.04 9.16
CA THR A 67 14.79 -0.97 8.31
C THR A 67 15.19 0.27 9.12
N LEU A 68 14.44 0.58 10.17
CA LEU A 68 14.71 1.71 11.05
C LEU A 68 15.83 1.39 12.06
N GLN A 69 16.04 0.12 12.40
CA GLN A 69 16.92 -0.35 13.47
C GLN A 69 16.56 0.30 14.83
N ALA A 70 15.27 0.55 15.01
CA ALA A 70 14.69 1.16 16.19
C ALA A 70 13.19 0.89 16.23
N SER A 71 12.57 1.09 17.39
CA SER A 71 11.12 1.18 17.46
C SER A 71 10.63 2.58 17.05
N PRO A 72 9.39 2.72 16.56
CA PRO A 72 8.81 4.02 16.28
C PRO A 72 8.87 4.99 17.48
N ALA A 73 8.66 4.47 18.66
CA ALA A 73 8.71 5.27 19.89
C ALA A 73 10.14 5.76 20.22
N GLN A 74 11.15 4.93 20.02
CA GLN A 74 12.55 5.37 20.20
C GLN A 74 12.90 6.54 19.29
N LEU A 75 12.41 6.54 18.04
CA LEU A 75 12.66 7.63 17.09
C LEU A 75 11.92 8.92 17.47
N VAL A 76 10.71 8.80 18.02
CA VAL A 76 9.87 9.98 18.37
C VAL A 76 10.29 10.58 19.73
N PHE A 77 10.52 9.73 20.72
CA PHE A 77 10.75 10.16 22.10
C PHE A 77 12.22 10.16 22.51
N SER A 78 13.14 9.74 21.63
CA SER A 78 14.58 9.62 21.89
C SER A 78 14.91 8.75 23.12
N ARG A 79 14.05 7.79 23.45
CA ARG A 79 14.21 6.84 24.54
C ARG A 79 13.44 5.55 24.27
N ASP A 80 13.82 4.48 24.93
CA ASP A 80 13.02 3.26 24.95
C ASP A 80 11.69 3.47 25.71
N MET A 81 10.63 2.75 25.31
CA MET A 81 9.33 2.87 25.96
C MET A 81 9.22 2.10 27.27
N MET A 82 9.95 0.99 27.37
CA MET A 82 9.90 0.09 28.54
C MET A 82 10.99 0.43 29.56
N LEU A 83 12.15 0.87 29.04
CA LEU A 83 13.33 1.16 29.85
C LEU A 83 13.68 2.64 29.69
N ASN A 84 14.15 3.26 30.77
CA ASN A 84 14.61 4.65 30.71
C ASN A 84 16.03 4.74 30.09
N ILE A 85 16.15 4.17 28.89
CA ILE A 85 17.39 4.18 28.11
C ILE A 85 17.28 5.24 27.03
N LYS A 86 18.19 6.20 27.02
CA LYS A 86 18.28 7.23 26.00
C LYS A 86 18.64 6.58 24.66
N PHE A 87 17.93 6.97 23.62
CA PHE A 87 18.19 6.54 22.24
C PHE A 87 18.51 7.75 21.37
N ILE A 88 19.62 7.68 20.62
CA ILE A 88 20.02 8.69 19.67
C ILE A 88 19.87 8.08 18.28
N ALA A 89 18.94 8.62 17.49
CA ALA A 89 18.68 8.14 16.14
C ALA A 89 19.77 8.62 15.17
N ASP A 90 20.35 7.68 14.45
CA ASP A 90 21.17 7.97 13.28
C ASP A 90 20.26 8.10 12.05
N TRP A 91 19.77 9.32 11.83
CA TRP A 91 18.85 9.64 10.74
C TRP A 91 19.45 9.43 9.34
N GLU A 92 20.76 9.64 9.20
CA GLU A 92 21.46 9.44 7.93
C GLU A 92 21.51 7.95 7.58
N ALA A 93 21.92 7.11 8.52
CA ALA A 93 21.92 5.67 8.32
C ALA A 93 20.52 5.10 8.07
N ILE A 94 19.48 5.61 8.75
CA ILE A 94 18.08 5.24 8.53
C ILE A 94 17.66 5.61 7.10
N ARG A 95 17.98 6.82 6.65
CA ARG A 95 17.66 7.31 5.30
C ARG A 95 18.32 6.44 4.23
N LEU A 96 19.60 6.12 4.39
CA LEU A 96 20.35 5.28 3.46
C LEU A 96 19.76 3.85 3.39
N ARG A 97 19.45 3.25 4.53
CA ARG A 97 18.80 1.92 4.55
C ARG A 97 17.45 1.92 3.87
N LYS A 98 16.64 2.96 4.13
CA LYS A 98 15.33 3.13 3.50
C LYS A 98 15.46 3.30 1.99
N GLN A 99 16.41 4.13 1.53
CA GLN A 99 16.65 4.33 0.10
C GLN A 99 17.07 3.01 -0.56
N LYS A 100 18.04 2.30 0.01
CA LYS A 100 18.46 0.99 -0.50
C LYS A 100 17.32 -0.01 -0.62
N GLN A 101 16.37 0.00 0.34
CA GLN A 101 15.20 -0.87 0.25
C GLN A 101 14.27 -0.44 -0.88
N VAL A 102 14.03 0.86 -1.04
CA VAL A 102 13.22 1.41 -2.14
C VAL A 102 13.82 1.06 -3.51
N ASP A 103 15.13 1.21 -3.65
CA ASP A 103 15.84 0.90 -4.90
C ASP A 103 15.70 -0.59 -5.25
N LYS A 104 15.90 -1.47 -4.28
CA LYS A 104 15.72 -2.92 -4.44
C LYS A 104 14.28 -3.30 -4.83
N ASP A 105 13.29 -2.69 -4.18
CA ASP A 105 11.89 -2.97 -4.46
C ASP A 105 11.49 -2.42 -5.84
N THR A 106 12.05 -1.26 -6.24
CA THR A 106 11.85 -0.66 -7.56
C THR A 106 12.47 -1.53 -8.65
N GLU A 107 13.68 -2.02 -8.45
CA GLU A 107 14.36 -2.93 -9.39
C GLU A 107 13.55 -4.21 -9.58
N LYS A 108 13.11 -4.83 -8.48
CA LYS A 108 12.25 -6.02 -8.51
C LYS A 108 10.93 -5.77 -9.24
N GLU A 109 10.28 -4.64 -9.00
CA GLU A 109 9.04 -4.28 -9.71
C GLU A 109 9.28 -4.03 -11.20
N ASN A 110 10.37 -3.35 -11.53
CA ASN A 110 10.69 -3.02 -12.92
C ASN A 110 11.08 -4.28 -13.72
N SER A 111 11.74 -5.26 -13.10
CA SER A 111 12.08 -6.53 -13.78
C SER A 111 10.85 -7.34 -14.23
N LEU A 112 9.69 -7.08 -13.64
CA LEU A 112 8.42 -7.75 -13.98
C LEU A 112 7.56 -6.93 -14.96
N ARG A 113 8.00 -5.73 -15.35
CA ARG A 113 7.25 -4.86 -16.24
C ARG A 113 7.61 -5.12 -17.69
N VAL A 114 6.60 -5.08 -18.54
CA VAL A 114 6.81 -4.95 -20.00
C VAL A 114 7.07 -3.48 -20.27
N ASP A 115 8.24 -3.17 -20.82
CA ASP A 115 8.58 -1.81 -21.24
C ASP A 115 7.80 -1.50 -22.51
N HIS A 116 6.84 -0.58 -22.40
CA HIS A 116 5.98 -0.16 -23.49
C HIS A 116 5.47 1.25 -23.27
N ASP A 117 5.71 2.10 -24.24
CA ASP A 117 5.16 3.47 -24.29
C ASP A 117 3.78 3.44 -24.93
N TYR A 118 2.76 3.55 -24.12
CA TYR A 118 1.37 3.56 -24.59
C TYR A 118 1.05 4.85 -25.34
N ALA A 119 0.43 4.70 -26.52
CA ALA A 119 -0.11 5.78 -27.32
C ALA A 119 -1.65 5.72 -27.38
N VAL A 120 -2.26 6.84 -27.74
CA VAL A 120 -3.71 6.87 -28.03
C VAL A 120 -3.97 6.06 -29.30
N GLY A 121 -4.93 5.13 -29.23
CA GLY A 121 -5.23 4.18 -30.28
C GLY A 121 -4.64 2.78 -30.06
N ASP A 122 -3.72 2.62 -29.09
CA ASP A 122 -3.16 1.31 -28.77
C ASP A 122 -4.25 0.37 -28.24
N LYS A 123 -4.11 -0.91 -28.55
CA LYS A 123 -4.93 -1.97 -27.98
C LYS A 123 -4.26 -2.53 -26.73
N VAL A 124 -5.01 -2.69 -25.67
CA VAL A 124 -4.49 -3.20 -24.38
C VAL A 124 -5.36 -4.29 -23.81
N LEU A 125 -4.71 -5.26 -23.18
CA LEU A 125 -5.36 -6.23 -22.29
C LEU A 125 -5.34 -5.69 -20.86
N ILE A 126 -6.43 -5.90 -20.13
CA ILE A 126 -6.56 -5.44 -18.75
C ILE A 126 -6.57 -6.64 -17.81
N THR A 127 -5.63 -6.64 -16.86
CA THR A 127 -5.61 -7.66 -15.80
C THR A 127 -6.64 -7.32 -14.74
N ASP A 128 -7.55 -8.27 -14.47
CA ASP A 128 -8.54 -8.17 -13.40
C ASP A 128 -8.11 -9.07 -12.24
N LYS A 129 -7.80 -8.44 -11.08
CA LYS A 129 -7.34 -9.16 -9.90
C LYS A 129 -8.48 -9.73 -9.04
N ASP A 130 -9.70 -9.30 -9.28
CA ASP A 130 -10.88 -9.63 -8.47
C ASP A 130 -11.62 -10.89 -8.96
N ILE A 131 -11.10 -11.58 -9.99
CA ILE A 131 -11.74 -12.77 -10.55
C ILE A 131 -11.13 -14.02 -9.90
N ASP A 132 -11.99 -14.94 -9.50
CA ASP A 132 -11.62 -16.30 -9.06
C ASP A 132 -10.73 -16.95 -10.11
N ARG A 133 -9.42 -16.98 -9.82
CA ARG A 133 -8.36 -17.25 -10.78
C ARG A 133 -8.34 -18.67 -11.34
N LYS A 134 -9.14 -19.58 -10.78
CA LYS A 134 -9.10 -21.00 -11.14
C LYS A 134 -9.83 -21.34 -12.44
N LEU A 135 -10.79 -20.51 -12.85
CA LEU A 135 -11.66 -20.83 -14.00
C LEU A 135 -11.81 -19.70 -15.03
N ASN A 136 -11.40 -18.48 -14.72
CA ASN A 136 -11.57 -17.32 -15.59
C ASN A 136 -10.24 -16.79 -16.11
N CYS A 137 -10.24 -16.31 -17.36
CA CYS A 137 -9.08 -15.66 -17.95
C CYS A 137 -8.71 -14.41 -17.13
N PRO A 138 -7.47 -14.28 -16.63
CA PRO A 138 -7.04 -13.17 -15.79
C PRO A 138 -6.98 -11.84 -16.54
N THR A 139 -7.05 -11.88 -17.86
CA THR A 139 -6.98 -10.71 -18.74
C THR A 139 -8.23 -10.59 -19.59
N LYS A 140 -8.70 -9.37 -19.76
CA LYS A 140 -9.85 -9.01 -20.62
C LYS A 140 -9.43 -8.01 -21.67
N GLY A 141 -10.00 -8.10 -22.86
CA GLY A 141 -9.73 -7.19 -23.97
C GLY A 141 -9.72 -7.89 -25.32
N PRO A 142 -9.11 -7.33 -26.36
CA PRO A 142 -8.39 -6.06 -26.33
C PRO A 142 -9.32 -4.83 -26.24
N TYR A 143 -8.85 -3.77 -25.57
CA TYR A 143 -9.54 -2.49 -25.46
C TYR A 143 -8.66 -1.37 -26.00
N GLU A 144 -9.28 -0.36 -26.61
CA GLU A 144 -8.61 0.78 -27.21
C GLU A 144 -8.30 1.85 -26.14
N VAL A 145 -7.09 2.38 -26.15
CA VAL A 145 -6.66 3.53 -25.33
C VAL A 145 -7.13 4.81 -25.97
N ILE A 146 -7.98 5.56 -25.28
CA ILE A 146 -8.54 6.83 -25.78
C ILE A 146 -7.71 8.02 -25.29
N GLN A 147 -7.17 7.94 -24.07
CA GLN A 147 -6.46 9.05 -23.44
C GLN A 147 -5.43 8.54 -22.44
N ILE A 148 -4.29 9.22 -22.38
CA ILE A 148 -3.20 8.97 -21.45
C ILE A 148 -3.10 10.14 -20.48
N TYR A 149 -2.86 9.85 -19.21
CA TYR A 149 -2.71 10.85 -18.17
C TYR A 149 -1.30 10.80 -17.58
N THR A 150 -0.76 11.96 -17.21
CA THR A 150 0.58 12.09 -16.62
C THR A 150 0.78 11.36 -15.28
N ASN A 151 -0.32 10.99 -14.61
CA ASN A 151 -0.28 10.25 -13.35
C ASN A 151 -0.23 8.72 -13.49
N GLY A 152 0.17 8.20 -14.65
CA GLY A 152 0.29 6.77 -14.91
C GLY A 152 -1.06 6.04 -15.01
N THR A 153 -2.09 6.74 -15.50
CA THR A 153 -3.39 6.12 -15.82
C THR A 153 -3.74 6.34 -17.27
N VAL A 154 -4.49 5.40 -17.83
CA VAL A 154 -5.03 5.48 -19.18
C VAL A 154 -6.55 5.38 -19.15
N ARG A 155 -7.23 6.03 -20.06
CA ARG A 155 -8.66 5.84 -20.31
C ARG A 155 -8.84 4.88 -21.46
N VAL A 156 -9.60 3.82 -21.22
CA VAL A 156 -9.86 2.78 -22.21
C VAL A 156 -11.33 2.70 -22.53
N LYS A 157 -11.65 2.30 -23.78
CA LYS A 157 -13.01 2.09 -24.25
C LYS A 157 -13.41 0.63 -24.07
N LYS A 158 -14.38 0.37 -23.20
CA LYS A 158 -14.98 -0.94 -22.96
C LYS A 158 -16.39 -0.98 -23.58
N GLY A 159 -16.48 -1.14 -24.89
CA GLY A 159 -17.77 -1.05 -25.61
C GLY A 159 -18.37 0.36 -25.49
N VAL A 160 -19.52 0.51 -24.82
CA VAL A 160 -20.21 1.80 -24.62
C VAL A 160 -19.62 2.62 -23.47
N VAL A 161 -18.95 1.96 -22.53
CA VAL A 161 -18.42 2.60 -21.30
C VAL A 161 -16.93 2.91 -21.46
N THR A 162 -16.50 4.04 -20.90
CA THR A 162 -15.08 4.38 -20.80
C THR A 162 -14.64 4.30 -19.33
N GLU A 163 -13.53 3.63 -19.09
CA GLU A 163 -12.97 3.45 -17.74
C GLU A 163 -11.55 4.00 -17.65
N ARG A 164 -11.23 4.62 -16.51
CA ARG A 164 -9.86 5.07 -16.23
C ARG A 164 -9.15 3.99 -15.42
N ILE A 165 -8.02 3.52 -15.92
CA ILE A 165 -7.30 2.36 -15.39
C ILE A 165 -5.84 2.72 -15.18
N ASN A 166 -5.23 2.16 -14.14
CA ASN A 166 -3.80 2.30 -13.91
C ASN A 166 -3.02 1.50 -14.96
N ILE A 167 -1.98 2.09 -15.52
CA ILE A 167 -1.11 1.49 -16.55
C ILE A 167 -0.49 0.15 -16.11
N ARG A 168 -0.28 -0.06 -14.81
CA ARG A 168 0.21 -1.33 -14.25
C ARG A 168 -0.74 -2.52 -14.44
N ARG A 169 -1.98 -2.27 -14.78
CA ARG A 169 -2.98 -3.29 -15.09
C ARG A 169 -3.14 -3.54 -16.59
N CYS A 170 -2.45 -2.76 -17.38
CA CYS A 170 -2.48 -2.85 -18.84
C CYS A 170 -1.29 -3.67 -19.33
N THR A 171 -1.54 -4.54 -20.29
CA THR A 171 -0.51 -5.25 -21.06
C THR A 171 -0.74 -4.89 -22.54
N PRO A 172 0.29 -4.51 -23.30
CA PRO A 172 0.13 -4.21 -24.71
C PRO A 172 -0.39 -5.45 -25.45
N TYR A 173 -1.31 -5.23 -26.37
CA TYR A 173 -1.83 -6.27 -27.26
C TYR A 173 -1.23 -6.05 -28.65
N THR A 174 -0.49 -7.04 -29.11
CA THR A 174 0.01 -7.13 -30.49
C THR A 174 -0.82 -8.17 -31.22
N ASP A 175 -1.36 -7.80 -32.40
CA ASP A 175 -2.13 -8.72 -33.26
C ASP A 175 -1.25 -9.88 -33.74
#